data_81cf2b8291706b533dd5b99c9b6393d7
#
_entry.id   81cf2b8291706b533dd5b99c9b6393d7
#
_cell.length_a   1.000
_cell.length_b   1.000
_cell.length_c   1.000
_cell.angle_alpha   90.00
_cell.angle_beta   90.00
_cell.angle_gamma   90.00
#
_symmetry.space_group_name_H-M   'P 1'
#
loop_
_entity.id
_entity.type
_entity.pdbx_description
1 polymer ?
#
loop_
_entity_poly.entity_id
_entity_poly.type
_entity_poly.pdbx_seq_one_letter_code
_entity_poly.pdbx_strand_id
1 'polypeptide(L)'
;LKALGATDVLSLSAVGGLRADLPPGTFVVVDQFIDRTFAREKSFFGAGCVAHVSMAHPVCPRLGDHVQATLAGLGVPLVRGGTYLAMEGPQFSTLAESRMYRSWNCDVIGMTNMPEAKLAREAELCYASVSMVTDFDCWHPAHDAVTVDAIIRVLLGNADRARSLVTALTAPITTDP
;
A
#
# COMPACT_ATOMS: atom_id res chain seq x y z
N LEU A 1 -13.29 12.34 -3.92
CA LEU A 1 -12.53 12.19 -5.15
C LEU A 1 -13.44 11.91 -6.35
N LYS A 2 -14.29 10.88 -6.32
CA LYS A 2 -15.21 10.57 -7.45
C LYS A 2 -16.06 11.75 -7.87
N ALA A 3 -16.69 12.44 -6.91
CA ALA A 3 -17.53 13.64 -7.16
C ALA A 3 -16.74 14.82 -7.76
N LEU A 4 -15.43 14.82 -7.63
CA LEU A 4 -14.52 15.81 -8.23
C LEU A 4 -13.99 15.37 -9.61
N GLY A 5 -14.47 14.23 -10.14
CA GLY A 5 -14.09 13.73 -11.45
C GLY A 5 -12.80 12.88 -11.46
N ALA A 6 -12.25 12.49 -10.29
CA ALA A 6 -11.12 11.57 -10.26
C ALA A 6 -11.51 10.22 -10.88
N THR A 7 -10.64 9.66 -11.71
CA THR A 7 -10.78 8.34 -12.33
C THR A 7 -9.80 7.33 -11.74
N ASP A 8 -8.66 7.80 -11.28
CA ASP A 8 -7.55 7.02 -10.78
C ASP A 8 -7.14 7.51 -9.38
N VAL A 9 -6.82 6.59 -8.51
CA VAL A 9 -6.33 6.85 -7.14
C VAL A 9 -5.05 6.05 -6.91
N LEU A 10 -3.96 6.76 -6.63
CA LEU A 10 -2.72 6.16 -6.17
C LEU A 10 -2.56 6.41 -4.67
N SER A 11 -2.50 5.34 -3.90
CA SER A 11 -2.22 5.38 -2.47
C SER A 11 -0.73 5.14 -2.22
N LEU A 12 -0.13 5.94 -1.36
CA LEU A 12 1.25 5.80 -0.91
C LEU A 12 1.26 5.57 0.60
N SER A 13 1.83 4.45 1.04
CA SER A 13 1.79 4.04 2.45
C SER A 13 3.17 3.65 2.96
N ALA A 14 3.56 4.17 4.12
CA ALA A 14 4.67 3.62 4.89
C ALA A 14 4.22 2.34 5.58
N VAL A 15 5.03 1.29 5.53
CA VAL A 15 4.64 -0.06 5.98
C VAL A 15 5.81 -0.79 6.64
N GLY A 16 5.48 -1.76 7.51
CA GLY A 16 6.41 -2.78 7.96
C GLY A 16 6.53 -3.91 6.94
N GLY A 17 7.73 -4.45 6.76
CA GLY A 17 8.00 -5.62 5.93
C GLY A 17 7.78 -6.92 6.71
N LEU A 18 7.01 -7.84 6.14
CA LEU A 18 6.77 -9.17 6.72
C LEU A 18 7.66 -10.26 6.07
N ARG A 19 8.44 -9.91 5.05
CA ARG A 19 9.39 -10.78 4.35
C ARG A 19 10.82 -10.28 4.50
N ALA A 20 11.77 -11.22 4.63
CA ALA A 20 13.19 -10.90 4.79
C ALA A 20 13.83 -10.29 3.52
N ASP A 21 13.26 -10.58 2.36
CA ASP A 21 13.73 -10.08 1.05
C ASP A 21 13.10 -8.74 0.65
N LEU A 22 12.37 -8.10 1.56
CA LEU A 22 11.83 -6.74 1.40
C LEU A 22 12.50 -5.78 2.40
N PRO A 23 13.78 -5.43 2.23
CA PRO A 23 14.47 -4.55 3.16
C PRO A 23 13.89 -3.12 3.15
N PRO A 24 14.09 -2.37 4.24
CA PRO A 24 13.72 -0.96 4.31
C PRO A 24 14.24 -0.18 3.09
N GLY A 25 13.39 0.67 2.51
CA GLY A 25 13.65 1.39 1.27
C GLY A 25 13.14 0.68 0.02
N THR A 26 12.63 -0.56 0.12
CA THR A 26 11.96 -1.26 -0.98
C THR A 26 10.52 -0.74 -1.14
N PHE A 27 10.09 -0.54 -2.37
CA PHE A 27 8.71 -0.20 -2.71
C PHE A 27 7.99 -1.43 -3.22
N VAL A 28 6.81 -1.72 -2.67
CA VAL A 28 5.98 -2.86 -3.08
C VAL A 28 4.71 -2.32 -3.72
N VAL A 29 4.53 -2.58 -5.01
CA VAL A 29 3.28 -2.29 -5.71
C VAL A 29 2.35 -3.47 -5.48
N VAL A 30 1.55 -3.40 -4.41
CA VAL A 30 0.71 -4.50 -3.95
C VAL A 30 -0.46 -4.76 -4.89
N ASP A 31 -0.96 -5.98 -4.89
CA ASP A 31 -2.09 -6.40 -5.71
C ASP A 31 -3.18 -7.13 -4.91
N GLN A 32 -2.92 -7.46 -3.64
CA GLN A 32 -3.86 -8.14 -2.76
C GLN A 32 -3.91 -7.51 -1.37
N PHE A 33 -5.04 -7.69 -0.68
CA PHE A 33 -5.26 -7.17 0.66
C PHE A 33 -5.88 -8.22 1.57
N ILE A 34 -5.44 -8.22 2.84
CA ILE A 34 -6.15 -8.84 3.95
C ILE A 34 -6.59 -7.73 4.90
N ASP A 35 -7.91 -7.56 5.06
CA ASP A 35 -8.49 -6.53 5.91
C ASP A 35 -8.74 -7.05 7.33
N ARG A 36 -7.96 -6.55 8.28
CA ARG A 36 -8.12 -6.79 9.73
C ARG A 36 -8.63 -5.56 10.46
N THR A 37 -9.18 -4.58 9.74
CA THR A 37 -9.85 -3.43 10.35
C THR A 37 -11.27 -3.80 10.79
N PHE A 38 -11.77 -3.17 11.85
CA PHE A 38 -13.08 -3.51 12.43
C PHE A 38 -13.94 -2.31 12.81
N ALA A 39 -13.35 -1.13 13.04
CA ALA A 39 -14.06 0.07 13.49
C ALA A 39 -14.10 1.17 12.40
N ARG A 40 -14.20 0.79 11.13
CA ARG A 40 -14.18 1.70 9.98
C ARG A 40 -15.40 1.53 9.10
N GLU A 41 -15.89 2.62 8.51
CA GLU A 41 -16.92 2.58 7.47
C GLU A 41 -16.36 1.91 6.22
N LYS A 42 -17.02 0.83 5.76
CA LYS A 42 -16.51 -0.04 4.69
C LYS A 42 -17.33 0.02 3.41
N SER A 43 -18.35 0.85 3.35
CA SER A 43 -19.24 0.98 2.20
C SER A 43 -19.86 2.39 2.15
N PHE A 44 -20.09 2.88 0.93
CA PHE A 44 -20.91 4.08 0.70
C PHE A 44 -22.42 3.78 0.77
N PHE A 45 -22.80 2.52 0.69
CA PHE A 45 -24.18 2.07 0.72
C PHE A 45 -24.65 1.93 2.18
N GLY A 46 -25.82 2.51 2.47
CA GLY A 46 -26.42 2.47 3.80
C GLY A 46 -27.74 1.71 3.83
N ALA A 47 -28.65 2.12 4.72
CA ALA A 47 -29.98 1.54 4.82
C ALA A 47 -30.74 1.63 3.51
N GLY A 48 -31.32 0.50 3.08
CA GLY A 48 -32.16 0.43 1.86
C GLY A 48 -31.45 -0.01 0.59
N CYS A 49 -30.12 -0.06 0.56
CA CYS A 49 -29.37 -0.58 -0.57
C CYS A 49 -28.09 -1.30 -0.11
N VAL A 50 -27.83 -2.47 -0.66
CA VAL A 50 -26.57 -3.21 -0.48
C VAL A 50 -25.98 -3.50 -1.84
N ALA A 51 -24.69 -3.19 -2.04
CA ALA A 51 -23.96 -3.52 -3.24
C ALA A 51 -22.84 -4.54 -2.93
N HIS A 52 -22.85 -5.66 -3.63
CA HIS A 52 -21.81 -6.68 -3.53
C HIS A 52 -20.81 -6.51 -4.69
N VAL A 53 -19.82 -5.65 -4.51
CA VAL A 53 -18.77 -5.43 -5.51
C VAL A 53 -17.72 -6.54 -5.42
N SER A 54 -17.19 -6.96 -6.59
CA SER A 54 -16.14 -7.98 -6.64
C SER A 54 -14.81 -7.41 -6.11
N MET A 55 -14.17 -8.13 -5.18
CA MET A 55 -12.89 -7.79 -4.57
C MET A 55 -11.80 -8.84 -4.84
N ALA A 56 -12.03 -9.81 -5.73
CA ALA A 56 -11.01 -10.83 -6.06
C ALA A 56 -9.73 -10.21 -6.64
N HIS A 57 -9.87 -9.14 -7.41
CA HIS A 57 -8.77 -8.35 -7.96
C HIS A 57 -8.97 -6.88 -7.56
N PRO A 58 -8.54 -6.48 -6.35
CA PRO A 58 -8.88 -5.18 -5.78
C PRO A 58 -8.10 -4.01 -6.38
N VAL A 59 -6.98 -4.30 -7.07
CA VAL A 59 -6.08 -3.30 -7.64
C VAL A 59 -6.25 -3.24 -9.16
N CYS A 60 -6.23 -2.03 -9.69
CA CYS A 60 -6.26 -1.78 -11.13
C CYS A 60 -4.91 -2.16 -11.77
N PRO A 61 -4.85 -3.18 -12.66
CA PRO A 61 -3.60 -3.62 -13.25
C PRO A 61 -2.95 -2.52 -14.09
N ARG A 62 -3.73 -1.79 -14.90
CA ARG A 62 -3.24 -0.70 -15.74
C ARG A 62 -2.46 0.35 -14.93
N LEU A 63 -3.04 0.84 -13.83
CA LEU A 63 -2.37 1.82 -12.98
C LEU A 63 -1.17 1.21 -12.26
N GLY A 64 -1.29 -0.03 -11.79
CA GLY A 64 -0.18 -0.75 -11.16
C GLY A 64 1.02 -0.95 -12.10
N ASP A 65 0.77 -1.29 -13.36
CA ASP A 65 1.82 -1.47 -14.37
C ASP A 65 2.50 -0.15 -14.72
N HIS A 66 1.72 0.94 -14.84
CA HIS A 66 2.26 2.28 -15.06
C HIS A 66 3.15 2.74 -13.88
N VAL A 67 2.69 2.52 -12.65
CA VAL A 67 3.47 2.80 -11.43
C VAL A 67 4.76 1.98 -11.40
N GLN A 68 4.70 0.70 -11.70
CA GLN A 68 5.88 -0.17 -11.78
C GLN A 68 6.89 0.33 -12.79
N ALA A 69 6.45 0.65 -14.00
CA ALA A 69 7.33 1.15 -15.06
C ALA A 69 8.00 2.47 -14.66
N THR A 70 7.25 3.38 -14.03
CA THR A 70 7.76 4.66 -13.55
C THR A 70 8.80 4.48 -12.44
N LEU A 71 8.53 3.64 -11.44
CA LEU A 71 9.49 3.33 -10.36
C LEU A 71 10.77 2.70 -10.91
N ALA A 72 10.65 1.78 -11.87
CA ALA A 72 11.81 1.17 -12.53
C ALA A 72 12.66 2.22 -13.28
N GLY A 73 12.02 3.14 -13.99
CA GLY A 73 12.68 4.26 -14.66
C GLY A 73 13.40 5.22 -13.72
N LEU A 74 12.91 5.34 -12.49
CA LEU A 74 13.54 6.14 -11.43
C LEU A 74 14.64 5.38 -10.66
N GLY A 75 14.90 4.11 -10.98
CA GLY A 75 15.89 3.28 -10.30
C GLY A 75 15.54 2.96 -8.84
N VAL A 76 14.26 3.01 -8.47
CA VAL A 76 13.78 2.69 -7.12
C VAL A 76 13.71 1.17 -6.94
N PRO A 77 14.29 0.57 -5.87
CA PRO A 77 14.10 -0.83 -5.56
C PRO A 77 12.62 -1.14 -5.42
N LEU A 78 12.09 -2.04 -6.23
CA LEU A 78 10.66 -2.34 -6.25
C LEU A 78 10.37 -3.84 -6.40
N VAL A 79 9.23 -4.25 -5.86
CA VAL A 79 8.60 -5.54 -6.08
C VAL A 79 7.18 -5.32 -6.60
N ARG A 80 6.77 -6.05 -7.64
CA ARG A 80 5.41 -6.03 -8.18
C ARG A 80 4.64 -7.24 -7.65
N GLY A 81 3.43 -6.98 -7.15
CA GLY A 81 2.61 -7.98 -6.46
C GLY A 81 2.94 -8.07 -4.97
N GLY A 82 2.05 -8.69 -4.25
CA GLY A 82 2.17 -8.93 -2.82
C GLY A 82 0.91 -8.57 -2.05
N THR A 83 0.76 -9.19 -0.89
CA THR A 83 -0.39 -9.04 -0.02
C THR A 83 -0.12 -8.01 1.08
N TYR A 84 -0.91 -6.95 1.10
CA TYR A 84 -0.93 -5.95 2.17
C TYR A 84 -1.92 -6.37 3.24
N LEU A 85 -1.46 -6.54 4.47
CA LEU A 85 -2.35 -6.68 5.63
C LEU A 85 -2.65 -5.30 6.20
N ALA A 86 -3.93 -4.94 6.25
CA ALA A 86 -4.39 -3.71 6.90
C ALA A 86 -4.86 -4.02 8.32
N MET A 87 -4.12 -3.55 9.31
CA MET A 87 -4.50 -3.61 10.71
C MET A 87 -5.26 -2.35 11.15
N GLU A 88 -6.01 -2.43 12.25
CA GLU A 88 -6.80 -1.30 12.74
C GLU A 88 -5.91 -0.15 13.25
N GLY A 89 -4.89 -0.47 14.05
CA GLY A 89 -4.14 0.53 14.80
C GLY A 89 -4.94 1.14 15.98
N PRO A 90 -4.46 2.19 16.64
CA PRO A 90 -3.16 2.86 16.38
C PRO A 90 -1.94 2.09 16.90
N GLN A 91 -2.11 1.04 17.69
CA GLN A 91 -1.01 0.21 18.17
C GLN A 91 -0.43 -0.64 17.03
N PHE A 92 0.89 -0.89 17.09
CA PHE A 92 1.54 -1.86 16.22
C PHE A 92 1.22 -3.30 16.62
N SER A 93 1.56 -4.25 15.76
CA SER A 93 1.37 -5.68 16.00
C SER A 93 2.14 -6.15 17.23
N THR A 94 1.55 -7.07 17.97
CA THR A 94 2.30 -7.93 18.88
C THR A 94 3.17 -8.90 18.08
N LEU A 95 4.20 -9.45 18.69
CA LEU A 95 5.05 -10.47 18.05
C LEU A 95 4.24 -11.71 17.60
N ALA A 96 3.22 -12.07 18.36
CA ALA A 96 2.33 -13.19 18.02
C ALA A 96 1.51 -12.89 16.76
N GLU A 97 0.95 -11.69 16.65
CA GLU A 97 0.24 -11.22 15.46
C GLU A 97 1.16 -11.16 14.24
N SER A 98 2.34 -10.59 14.38
CA SER A 98 3.31 -10.50 13.29
C SER A 98 3.70 -11.89 12.75
N ARG A 99 3.95 -12.86 13.63
CA ARG A 99 4.20 -14.25 13.25
C ARG A 99 3.00 -14.90 12.54
N MET A 100 1.79 -14.63 13.01
CA MET A 100 0.54 -15.11 12.40
C MET A 100 0.39 -14.53 10.98
N TYR A 101 0.56 -13.23 10.81
CA TYR A 101 0.44 -12.58 9.49
C TYR A 101 1.45 -13.09 8.49
N ARG A 102 2.68 -13.36 8.95
CA ARG A 102 3.70 -14.02 8.12
C ARG A 102 3.29 -15.44 7.71
N SER A 103 2.65 -16.20 8.61
CA SER A 103 2.15 -17.54 8.28
C SER A 103 0.99 -17.51 7.26
N TRP A 104 0.31 -16.36 7.10
CA TRP A 104 -0.70 -16.13 6.06
C TRP A 104 -0.11 -15.67 4.73
N ASN A 105 1.21 -15.65 4.62
CA ASN A 105 1.93 -15.14 3.45
C ASN A 105 1.63 -13.68 3.14
N CYS A 106 1.42 -12.85 4.17
CA CYS A 106 1.38 -11.41 3.99
C CYS A 106 2.79 -10.88 3.74
N ASP A 107 2.92 -9.92 2.84
CA ASP A 107 4.21 -9.37 2.42
C ASP A 107 4.55 -8.08 3.18
N VAL A 108 3.55 -7.23 3.40
CA VAL A 108 3.68 -5.95 4.10
C VAL A 108 2.49 -5.72 5.03
N ILE A 109 2.70 -4.88 6.04
CA ILE A 109 1.68 -4.51 7.03
C ILE A 109 1.59 -3.01 7.21
N GLY A 110 0.38 -2.50 7.25
CA GLY A 110 0.10 -1.07 7.50
C GLY A 110 -1.31 -0.84 8.00
N MET A 111 -1.74 0.42 8.03
CA MET A 111 -3.02 0.82 8.64
C MET A 111 -3.94 1.59 7.67
N THR A 112 -3.53 1.83 6.42
CA THR A 112 -4.15 2.89 5.60
C THR A 112 -4.97 2.40 4.41
N ASN A 113 -4.63 1.26 3.80
CA ASN A 113 -5.24 0.84 2.54
C ASN A 113 -6.67 0.27 2.65
N MET A 114 -7.14 0.01 3.88
CA MET A 114 -8.50 -0.41 4.14
C MET A 114 -9.21 0.55 5.10
N PRO A 115 -10.42 0.92 4.81
CA PRO A 115 -11.32 0.44 3.73
C PRO A 115 -11.12 1.15 2.37
N GLU A 116 -10.09 1.98 2.20
CA GLU A 116 -9.88 2.81 1.01
C GLU A 116 -10.03 2.02 -0.31
N ALA A 117 -9.39 0.85 -0.42
CA ALA A 117 -9.48 0.02 -1.62
C ALA A 117 -10.91 -0.50 -1.87
N LYS A 118 -11.67 -0.82 -0.82
CA LYS A 118 -13.08 -1.22 -0.93
C LYS A 118 -13.95 -0.08 -1.43
N LEU A 119 -13.78 1.10 -0.85
CA LEU A 119 -14.52 2.30 -1.23
C LEU A 119 -14.16 2.76 -2.65
N ALA A 120 -12.89 2.68 -3.04
CA ALA A 120 -12.46 2.94 -4.41
C ALA A 120 -13.15 1.99 -5.40
N ARG A 121 -13.28 0.71 -5.05
CA ARG A 121 -13.98 -0.28 -5.87
C ARG A 121 -15.46 0.00 -6.01
N GLU A 122 -16.15 0.36 -4.91
CA GLU A 122 -17.56 0.77 -4.96
C GLU A 122 -17.77 2.03 -5.79
N ALA A 123 -16.82 2.96 -5.75
CA ALA A 123 -16.86 4.21 -6.53
C ALA A 123 -16.39 4.02 -7.98
N GLU A 124 -16.07 2.81 -8.43
CA GLU A 124 -15.54 2.53 -9.77
C GLU A 124 -14.30 3.38 -10.10
N LEU A 125 -13.41 3.54 -9.13
CA LEU A 125 -12.12 4.19 -9.31
C LEU A 125 -11.04 3.15 -9.61
N CYS A 126 -10.14 3.47 -10.53
CA CYS A 126 -8.93 2.70 -10.77
C CYS A 126 -7.98 2.94 -9.59
N TYR A 127 -7.78 1.96 -8.74
CA TYR A 127 -7.00 2.06 -7.52
C TYR A 127 -5.70 1.28 -7.60
N ALA A 128 -4.58 1.89 -7.21
CA ALA A 128 -3.32 1.22 -7.00
C ALA A 128 -2.68 1.68 -5.68
N SER A 129 -1.86 0.85 -5.08
CA SER A 129 -1.14 1.17 -3.85
C SER A 129 0.33 0.82 -3.95
N VAL A 130 1.16 1.75 -3.49
CA VAL A 130 2.60 1.58 -3.30
C VAL A 130 2.91 1.60 -1.82
N SER A 131 3.42 0.50 -1.34
CA SER A 131 3.84 0.30 0.05
C SER A 131 5.35 0.52 0.15
N MET A 132 5.76 1.51 0.93
CA MET A 132 7.17 1.88 1.12
C MET A 132 7.65 1.27 2.43
N VAL A 133 8.48 0.23 2.35
CA VAL A 133 8.98 -0.48 3.53
C VAL A 133 9.90 0.44 4.33
N THR A 134 9.57 0.63 5.61
CA THR A 134 10.35 1.44 6.57
C THR A 134 11.16 0.60 7.55
N ASP A 135 10.68 -0.59 7.87
CA ASP A 135 11.23 -1.52 8.86
C ASP A 135 10.75 -2.96 8.58
N PHE A 136 11.20 -3.92 9.38
CA PHE A 136 10.82 -5.33 9.26
C PHE A 136 9.68 -5.75 10.22
N ASP A 137 8.89 -4.83 10.71
CA ASP A 137 7.95 -5.12 11.79
C ASP A 137 8.63 -5.83 13.00
N CYS A 138 7.91 -6.18 14.04
CA CYS A 138 8.49 -6.72 15.28
C CYS A 138 8.99 -8.18 15.21
N TRP A 139 8.78 -8.88 14.07
CA TRP A 139 9.21 -10.29 13.92
C TRP A 139 10.72 -10.47 13.68
N HIS A 140 11.39 -9.43 13.17
CA HIS A 140 12.78 -9.55 12.75
C HIS A 140 13.74 -9.51 13.95
N PRO A 141 14.74 -10.39 14.04
CA PRO A 141 15.65 -10.45 15.18
C PRO A 141 16.41 -9.15 15.47
N ALA A 142 16.61 -8.32 14.46
CA ALA A 142 17.26 -7.01 14.58
C ALA A 142 16.27 -5.86 14.89
N HIS A 143 15.00 -6.13 15.16
CA HIS A 143 13.99 -5.09 15.41
C HIS A 143 14.39 -4.19 16.59
N ASP A 144 14.82 -4.75 17.71
CA ASP A 144 15.20 -4.00 18.91
C ASP A 144 16.48 -3.14 18.72
N ALA A 145 17.24 -3.41 17.66
CA ALA A 145 18.43 -2.62 17.32
C ALA A 145 18.12 -1.43 16.40
N VAL A 146 16.89 -1.29 15.91
CA VAL A 146 16.49 -0.21 15.01
C VAL A 146 16.13 1.03 15.82
N THR A 147 16.93 2.08 15.67
CA THR A 147 16.70 3.35 16.36
C THR A 147 15.61 4.18 15.64
N VAL A 148 14.91 5.02 16.38
CA VAL A 148 13.93 5.97 15.83
C VAL A 148 14.55 6.84 14.72
N ASP A 149 15.79 7.29 14.91
CA ASP A 149 16.50 8.08 13.90
C ASP A 149 16.75 7.31 12.60
N ALA A 150 16.99 6.00 12.69
CA ALA A 150 17.16 5.14 11.50
C ALA A 150 15.83 5.03 10.74
N ILE A 151 14.71 4.83 11.44
CA ILE A 151 13.36 4.79 10.83
C ILE A 151 13.04 6.12 10.16
N ILE A 152 13.30 7.25 10.82
CA ILE A 152 13.07 8.58 10.27
C ILE A 152 13.89 8.80 8.99
N ARG A 153 15.16 8.41 8.97
CA ARG A 153 15.99 8.53 7.75
C ARG A 153 15.43 7.74 6.58
N VAL A 154 14.98 6.50 6.81
CA VAL A 154 14.35 5.67 5.78
C VAL A 154 13.05 6.32 5.30
N LEU A 155 12.22 6.81 6.22
CA LEU A 155 10.96 7.48 5.92
C LEU A 155 11.18 8.72 5.04
N LEU A 156 12.14 9.57 5.37
CA LEU A 156 12.46 10.77 4.58
C LEU A 156 12.97 10.40 3.19
N GLY A 157 13.87 9.42 3.07
CA GLY A 157 14.36 8.93 1.79
C GLY A 157 13.24 8.33 0.93
N ASN A 158 12.31 7.59 1.55
CA ASN A 158 11.12 7.05 0.87
C ASN A 158 10.18 8.18 0.42
N ALA A 159 10.00 9.22 1.24
CA ALA A 159 9.16 10.37 0.88
C ALA A 159 9.69 11.13 -0.34
N ASP A 160 11.00 11.30 -0.46
CA ASP A 160 11.61 11.93 -1.63
C ASP A 160 11.42 11.10 -2.91
N ARG A 161 11.59 9.77 -2.83
CA ARG A 161 11.31 8.85 -3.93
C ARG A 161 9.82 8.84 -4.32
N ALA A 162 8.92 8.87 -3.32
CA ALA A 162 7.48 8.96 -3.54
C ALA A 162 7.10 10.28 -4.24
N ARG A 163 7.72 11.41 -3.85
CA ARG A 163 7.53 12.69 -4.53
C ARG A 163 7.97 12.61 -5.99
N SER A 164 9.13 12.01 -6.25
CA SER A 164 9.62 11.80 -7.62
C SER A 164 8.68 10.92 -8.44
N LEU A 165 8.14 9.85 -7.84
CA LEU A 165 7.13 9.00 -8.47
C LEU A 165 5.88 9.79 -8.85
N VAL A 166 5.29 10.55 -7.91
CA VAL A 166 4.09 11.36 -8.17
C VAL A 166 4.35 12.37 -9.27
N THR A 167 5.48 13.07 -9.24
CA THR A 167 5.85 14.03 -10.27
C THR A 167 5.96 13.39 -11.65
N ALA A 168 6.59 12.22 -11.74
CA ALA A 168 6.75 11.50 -13.00
C ALA A 168 5.42 10.97 -13.56
N LEU A 169 4.52 10.48 -12.68
CA LEU A 169 3.19 9.99 -13.07
C LEU A 169 2.23 11.09 -13.52
N THR A 170 2.40 12.31 -12.98
CA THR A 170 1.55 13.46 -13.29
C THR A 170 2.13 14.35 -14.41
N ALA A 171 3.33 14.05 -14.89
CA ALA A 171 3.85 14.69 -16.09
C ALA A 171 2.84 14.49 -17.23
N PRO A 172 2.58 15.52 -18.07
CA PRO A 172 1.65 15.36 -19.18
C PRO A 172 2.05 14.14 -20.00
N ILE A 173 1.13 13.21 -20.18
CA ILE A 173 1.30 12.15 -21.17
C ILE A 173 1.35 12.89 -22.49
N THR A 174 2.56 13.11 -23.01
CA THR A 174 2.69 13.55 -24.38
C THR A 174 2.11 12.43 -25.22
N THR A 175 0.87 12.62 -25.66
CA THR A 175 0.33 11.81 -26.74
C THR A 175 1.17 12.18 -27.95
N ASP A 176 2.22 11.38 -28.22
CA ASP A 176 2.83 11.37 -29.53
C ASP A 176 1.75 10.98 -30.53
N PRO A 177 1.63 11.71 -31.64
CA PRO A 177 0.54 11.55 -32.63
C PRO A 177 0.53 10.19 -33.30
#